data_af375c7b7225c6011717988eafad9678
#
_entry.id   af375c7b7225c6011717988eafad9678
#
_cell.length_a   1.000
_cell.length_b   1.000
_cell.length_c   1.000
_cell.angle_alpha   90.00
_cell.angle_beta   90.00
_cell.angle_gamma   90.00
#
_symmetry.space_group_name_H-M   'P 1'
#
loop_
_entity.id
_entity.type
_entity.pdbx_description
1 polymer ?
#
loop_
_entity_poly.entity_id
_entity_poly.type
_entity_poly.pdbx_seq_one_letter_code
_entity_poly.pdbx_strand_id
1 'polypeptide(L)'
;MRPTLEALNVLADSNWITFEARDELTTAYEFLRRVEHRLQMIADEQTHSLPEAPEDVERFAHFFGYENREAFAKDLLGQLKIVQNHYGKLFEGDDPTGTAKLPDVDYGAGPEDGRLIEHLAQLGFKKPVAVAGTVQQWIEGDYRALRVEATR
;
A
#
# COMPACT_ATOMS: atom_id res chain seq x y z
N MET A 1 5.41 -20.09 -12.09
CA MET A 1 4.48 -19.81 -10.99
C MET A 1 4.48 -18.31 -10.75
N ARG A 2 3.32 -17.70 -10.51
CA ARG A 2 3.21 -16.24 -10.24
C ARG A 2 2.80 -16.09 -8.78
N PRO A 3 3.74 -15.85 -7.86
CA PRO A 3 3.48 -15.90 -6.41
C PRO A 3 2.36 -14.96 -5.96
N THR A 4 2.19 -13.82 -6.62
CA THR A 4 1.10 -12.87 -6.30
C THR A 4 -0.29 -13.47 -6.59
N LEU A 5 -0.47 -14.18 -7.71
CA LEU A 5 -1.76 -14.79 -8.04
C LEU A 5 -2.07 -15.97 -7.12
N GLU A 6 -1.06 -16.73 -6.70
CA GLU A 6 -1.23 -17.79 -5.71
C GLU A 6 -1.62 -17.21 -4.35
N ALA A 7 -0.98 -16.12 -3.93
CA ALA A 7 -1.35 -15.42 -2.70
C ALA A 7 -2.80 -14.93 -2.72
N LEU A 8 -3.26 -14.35 -3.83
CA LEU A 8 -4.65 -13.91 -3.97
C LEU A 8 -5.63 -15.07 -3.86
N ASN A 9 -5.32 -16.24 -4.44
CA ASN A 9 -6.15 -17.42 -4.31
C ASN A 9 -6.20 -17.92 -2.86
N VAL A 10 -5.07 -18.02 -2.18
CA VAL A 10 -5.01 -18.43 -0.77
C VAL A 10 -5.82 -17.49 0.13
N LEU A 11 -5.74 -16.18 -0.10
CA LEU A 11 -6.50 -15.18 0.65
C LEU A 11 -8.01 -15.32 0.43
N ALA A 12 -8.44 -15.59 -0.81
CA ALA A 12 -9.86 -15.83 -1.12
C ALA A 12 -10.36 -17.15 -0.51
N ASP A 13 -9.59 -18.24 -0.65
CA ASP A 13 -9.93 -19.53 -0.08
C ASP A 13 -10.01 -19.52 1.46
N SER A 14 -9.20 -18.64 2.08
CA SER A 14 -9.21 -18.41 3.53
C SER A 14 -10.25 -17.37 3.99
N ASN A 15 -11.09 -16.85 3.10
CA ASN A 15 -12.11 -15.83 3.35
C ASN A 15 -11.55 -14.47 3.87
N TRP A 16 -10.28 -14.16 3.61
CA TRP A 16 -9.70 -12.84 3.91
C TRP A 16 -10.12 -11.77 2.89
N ILE A 17 -10.35 -12.19 1.63
CA ILE A 17 -10.91 -11.37 0.57
C ILE A 17 -12.03 -12.13 -0.12
N THR A 18 -12.94 -11.40 -0.78
CA THR A 18 -13.98 -12.04 -1.60
C THR A 18 -13.39 -12.62 -2.90
N PHE A 19 -14.06 -13.59 -3.50
CA PHE A 19 -13.67 -14.12 -4.82
C PHE A 19 -13.74 -13.03 -5.91
N GLU A 20 -14.69 -12.09 -5.79
CA GLU A 20 -14.78 -10.94 -6.67
C GLU A 20 -13.54 -10.04 -6.57
N ALA A 21 -13.12 -9.71 -5.34
CA ALA A 21 -11.90 -8.93 -5.10
C ALA A 21 -10.65 -9.64 -5.65
N ARG A 22 -10.54 -10.96 -5.49
CA ARG A 22 -9.47 -11.76 -6.09
C ARG A 22 -9.45 -11.62 -7.61
N ASP A 23 -10.61 -11.74 -8.28
CA ASP A 23 -10.72 -11.71 -9.74
C ASP A 23 -10.39 -10.31 -10.28
N GLU A 24 -10.88 -9.26 -9.63
CA GLU A 24 -10.56 -7.87 -9.96
C GLU A 24 -9.05 -7.58 -9.79
N LEU A 25 -8.45 -7.98 -8.67
CA LEU A 25 -7.03 -7.79 -8.40
C LEU A 25 -6.15 -8.64 -9.35
N THR A 26 -6.61 -9.84 -9.73
CA THR A 26 -5.93 -10.67 -10.72
C THR A 26 -5.87 -9.98 -12.08
N THR A 27 -7.01 -9.45 -12.53
CA THR A 27 -7.11 -8.72 -13.80
C THR A 27 -6.21 -7.47 -13.80
N ALA A 28 -6.26 -6.70 -12.71
CA ALA A 28 -5.43 -5.52 -12.55
C ALA A 28 -3.93 -5.87 -12.54
N TYR A 29 -3.54 -6.90 -11.80
CA TYR A 29 -2.15 -7.38 -11.76
C TYR A 29 -1.65 -7.79 -13.14
N GLU A 30 -2.41 -8.59 -13.89
CA GLU A 30 -2.01 -9.04 -15.23
C GLU A 30 -1.91 -7.90 -16.22
N PHE A 31 -2.79 -6.90 -16.14
CA PHE A 31 -2.73 -5.70 -16.96
C PHE A 31 -1.46 -4.89 -16.64
N LEU A 32 -1.22 -4.57 -15.37
CA LEU A 32 -0.07 -3.79 -14.93
C LEU A 32 1.27 -4.49 -15.25
N ARG A 33 1.33 -5.80 -15.12
CA ARG A 33 2.52 -6.59 -15.51
C ARG A 33 2.78 -6.55 -17.01
N ARG A 34 1.74 -6.52 -17.84
CA ARG A 34 1.90 -6.34 -19.29
C ARG A 34 2.40 -4.93 -19.62
N VAL A 35 1.90 -3.90 -18.93
CA VAL A 35 2.39 -2.52 -19.07
C VAL A 35 3.88 -2.45 -18.74
N GLU A 36 4.26 -2.95 -17.57
CA GLU A 36 5.65 -2.96 -17.10
C GLU A 36 6.57 -3.69 -18.09
N HIS A 37 6.22 -4.89 -18.53
CA HIS A 37 7.04 -5.65 -19.48
C HIS A 37 7.24 -4.91 -20.81
N ARG A 38 6.21 -4.22 -21.31
CA ARG A 38 6.34 -3.48 -22.56
C ARG A 38 7.15 -2.21 -22.41
N LEU A 39 7.08 -1.54 -21.24
CA LEU A 39 7.96 -0.41 -20.95
C LEU A 39 9.43 -0.83 -20.95
N GLN A 40 9.75 -1.96 -20.32
CA GLN A 40 11.10 -2.52 -20.30
C GLN A 40 11.60 -2.89 -21.69
N MET A 41 10.72 -3.39 -22.57
CA MET A 41 11.08 -3.73 -23.96
C MET A 41 11.42 -2.51 -24.81
N ILE A 42 10.79 -1.35 -24.56
CA ILE A 42 11.04 -0.13 -25.36
C ILE A 42 12.31 0.57 -24.90
N ALA A 43 12.52 0.65 -23.58
CA ALA A 43 13.65 1.40 -23.02
C ALA A 43 14.96 0.61 -22.98
N ASP A 44 14.91 -0.73 -23.19
CA ASP A 44 16.03 -1.67 -22.96
C ASP A 44 16.68 -1.46 -21.57
N GLU A 45 15.91 -0.93 -20.63
CA GLU A 45 16.29 -0.59 -19.27
C GLU A 45 15.23 -1.11 -18.28
N GLN A 46 15.61 -1.33 -17.04
CA GLN A 46 14.66 -1.64 -15.97
C GLN A 46 13.91 -0.36 -15.53
N THR A 47 13.12 0.19 -16.44
CA THR A 47 12.25 1.33 -16.10
C THR A 47 10.90 0.87 -15.58
N HIS A 48 10.39 1.61 -14.60
CA HIS A 48 9.03 1.44 -14.04
C HIS A 48 8.18 2.70 -14.25
N SER A 49 8.69 3.66 -15.02
CA SER A 49 8.02 4.95 -15.29
C SER A 49 7.49 4.99 -16.71
N LEU A 50 6.30 5.55 -16.86
CA LEU A 50 5.78 5.90 -18.19
C LEU A 50 6.59 7.05 -18.77
N PRO A 51 6.69 7.14 -20.12
CA PRO A 51 7.28 8.29 -20.77
C PRO A 51 6.58 9.60 -20.36
N GLU A 52 7.35 10.69 -20.24
CA GLU A 52 6.78 11.99 -19.88
C GLU A 52 6.24 12.75 -21.09
N ALA A 53 6.86 12.58 -22.26
CA ALA A 53 6.46 13.27 -23.47
C ALA A 53 5.16 12.67 -24.04
N PRO A 54 4.16 13.50 -24.39
CA PRO A 54 2.87 13.04 -24.89
C PRO A 54 2.96 12.14 -26.13
N GLU A 55 3.91 12.43 -27.03
CA GLU A 55 4.13 11.63 -28.24
C GLU A 55 4.72 10.24 -27.95
N ASP A 56 5.49 10.12 -26.88
CA ASP A 56 6.04 8.84 -26.45
C ASP A 56 4.97 7.98 -25.78
N VAL A 57 4.07 8.59 -25.02
CA VAL A 57 2.88 7.92 -24.46
C VAL A 57 1.96 7.46 -25.58
N GLU A 58 1.75 8.26 -26.64
CA GLU A 58 0.97 7.88 -27.81
C GLU A 58 1.57 6.68 -28.51
N ARG A 59 2.91 6.70 -28.77
CA ARG A 59 3.63 5.56 -29.37
C ARG A 59 3.53 4.30 -28.50
N PHE A 60 3.62 4.47 -27.17
CA PHE A 60 3.46 3.38 -26.24
C PHE A 60 2.03 2.80 -26.28
N ALA A 61 1.00 3.66 -26.30
CA ALA A 61 -0.38 3.24 -26.40
C ALA A 61 -0.64 2.38 -27.65
N HIS A 62 -0.16 2.84 -28.82
CA HIS A 62 -0.21 2.07 -30.07
C HIS A 62 0.54 0.74 -29.98
N PHE A 63 1.73 0.73 -29.41
CA PHE A 63 2.49 -0.50 -29.18
C PHE A 63 1.77 -1.47 -28.22
N PHE A 64 1.01 -0.94 -27.29
CA PHE A 64 0.17 -1.74 -26.39
C PHE A 64 -1.09 -2.27 -27.08
N GLY A 65 -1.50 -1.69 -28.21
CA GLY A 65 -2.65 -2.09 -29.01
C GLY A 65 -3.87 -1.19 -28.86
N TYR A 66 -3.69 0.02 -28.30
CA TYR A 66 -4.75 1.03 -28.21
C TYR A 66 -4.75 1.96 -29.43
N GLU A 67 -5.91 2.52 -29.74
CA GLU A 67 -6.05 3.50 -30.82
C GLU A 67 -5.38 4.84 -30.52
N ASN A 68 -5.34 5.22 -29.24
CA ASN A 68 -4.78 6.48 -28.76
C ASN A 68 -4.39 6.40 -27.29
N ARG A 69 -3.65 7.39 -26.81
CA ARG A 69 -3.21 7.48 -25.42
C ARG A 69 -4.35 7.66 -24.43
N GLU A 70 -5.45 8.31 -24.83
CA GLU A 70 -6.60 8.55 -23.97
C GLU A 70 -7.30 7.23 -23.62
N ALA A 71 -7.48 6.33 -24.58
CA ALA A 71 -8.04 5.01 -24.36
C ALA A 71 -7.13 4.17 -23.45
N PHE A 72 -5.82 4.20 -23.68
CA PHE A 72 -4.82 3.55 -22.81
C PHE A 72 -4.85 4.11 -21.39
N ALA A 73 -4.84 5.45 -21.24
CA ALA A 73 -4.84 6.12 -19.96
C ALA A 73 -6.10 5.80 -19.15
N LYS A 74 -7.27 5.76 -19.82
CA LYS A 74 -8.53 5.39 -19.19
C LYS A 74 -8.47 3.99 -18.57
N ASP A 75 -8.00 3.01 -19.31
CA ASP A 75 -7.90 1.65 -18.82
C ASP A 75 -6.85 1.51 -17.72
N LEU A 76 -5.69 2.15 -17.89
CA LEU A 76 -4.63 2.15 -16.87
C LEU A 76 -5.13 2.76 -15.55
N LEU A 77 -5.76 3.94 -15.59
CA LEU A 77 -6.32 4.59 -14.41
C LEU A 77 -7.45 3.76 -13.80
N GLY A 78 -8.26 3.07 -14.62
CA GLY A 78 -9.27 2.14 -14.17
C GLY A 78 -8.69 1.00 -13.33
N GLN A 79 -7.64 0.35 -13.81
CA GLN A 79 -6.96 -0.73 -13.07
C GLN A 79 -6.27 -0.24 -11.80
N LEU A 80 -5.63 0.92 -11.85
CA LEU A 80 -5.01 1.54 -10.66
C LEU A 80 -6.06 1.88 -9.60
N LYS A 81 -7.24 2.38 -10.02
CA LYS A 81 -8.34 2.69 -9.11
C LYS A 81 -8.92 1.44 -8.44
N ILE A 82 -9.02 0.33 -9.16
CA ILE A 82 -9.44 -0.96 -8.59
C ILE A 82 -8.47 -1.36 -7.47
N VAL A 83 -7.17 -1.35 -7.73
CA VAL A 83 -6.15 -1.66 -6.72
C VAL A 83 -6.24 -0.72 -5.53
N GLN A 84 -6.35 0.59 -5.78
CA GLN A 84 -6.47 1.60 -4.73
C GLN A 84 -7.72 1.39 -3.85
N ASN A 85 -8.86 1.06 -4.45
CA ASN A 85 -10.10 0.80 -3.72
C ASN A 85 -9.97 -0.42 -2.80
N HIS A 86 -9.38 -1.52 -3.30
CA HIS A 86 -9.16 -2.71 -2.46
C HIS A 86 -8.13 -2.45 -1.36
N TYR A 87 -7.08 -1.69 -1.66
CA TYR A 87 -6.10 -1.29 -0.67
C TYR A 87 -6.72 -0.40 0.41
N GLY A 88 -7.54 0.60 0.03
CA GLY A 88 -8.26 1.46 0.97
C GLY A 88 -9.12 0.67 1.95
N LYS A 89 -9.89 -0.31 1.44
CA LYS A 89 -10.76 -1.16 2.27
C LYS A 89 -10.02 -1.96 3.36
N LEU A 90 -8.73 -2.24 3.18
CA LEU A 90 -7.92 -2.92 4.21
C LEU A 90 -7.70 -2.04 5.45
N PHE A 91 -7.79 -0.72 5.29
CA PHE A 91 -7.62 0.25 6.37
C PHE A 91 -8.95 0.87 6.83
N GLU A 92 -10.05 0.62 6.11
CA GLU A 92 -11.39 1.05 6.48
C GLU A 92 -12.10 0.10 7.46
N GLY A 93 -11.50 -1.06 7.74
CA GLY A 93 -12.02 -2.02 8.72
C GLY A 93 -11.78 -1.51 10.14
N ASP A 94 -12.82 -0.94 10.74
CA ASP A 94 -13.08 -0.60 12.12
C ASP A 94 -13.30 0.90 12.45
N ASP A 95 -13.23 1.80 11.46
CA ASP A 95 -13.63 3.18 11.73
C ASP A 95 -14.49 3.78 10.60
N PRO A 96 -15.84 3.83 10.73
CA PRO A 96 -16.73 4.41 9.74
C PRO A 96 -16.54 5.94 9.56
N THR A 97 -15.63 6.56 10.27
CA THR A 97 -15.40 8.01 10.24
C THR A 97 -14.06 8.41 9.63
N GLY A 98 -13.20 7.43 9.20
CA GLY A 98 -11.92 7.75 8.51
C GLY A 98 -10.92 8.56 9.36
N THR A 99 -11.25 8.82 10.59
CA THR A 99 -10.38 9.35 11.61
C THR A 99 -10.28 8.30 12.72
N ALA A 100 -9.44 7.27 12.53
CA ALA A 100 -8.89 6.61 13.69
C ALA A 100 -8.29 7.76 14.52
N LYS A 101 -9.07 8.25 15.51
CA LYS A 101 -8.53 9.12 16.54
C LYS A 101 -7.42 8.25 17.14
N LEU A 102 -6.19 8.55 16.76
CA LEU A 102 -5.06 7.98 17.48
C LEU A 102 -5.41 8.16 18.94
N PRO A 103 -5.48 7.10 19.74
CA PRO A 103 -5.81 7.24 21.13
C PRO A 103 -4.89 8.33 21.67
N ASP A 104 -5.44 9.23 22.50
CA ASP A 104 -4.70 10.31 23.14
C ASP A 104 -3.76 9.71 24.21
N VAL A 105 -2.81 8.95 23.69
CA VAL A 105 -1.80 8.22 24.45
C VAL A 105 -0.43 8.70 23.96
N ASP A 106 0.30 9.30 24.86
CA ASP A 106 1.68 9.69 24.60
C ASP A 106 2.58 8.45 24.62
N TYR A 107 2.98 7.98 23.45
CA TYR A 107 3.91 6.85 23.30
C TYR A 107 5.34 7.17 23.80
N GLY A 108 5.66 8.44 24.02
CA GLY A 108 6.91 8.89 24.61
C GLY A 108 6.91 8.92 26.14
N ALA A 109 5.73 8.77 26.78
CA ALA A 109 5.60 8.86 28.23
C ALA A 109 6.33 7.75 29.01
N GLY A 110 6.70 6.66 28.31
CA GLY A 110 7.53 5.60 28.88
C GLY A 110 6.77 4.58 29.76
N PRO A 111 7.51 3.69 30.43
CA PRO A 111 6.94 2.54 31.14
C PRO A 111 6.21 2.91 32.45
N GLU A 112 6.25 4.15 32.88
CA GLU A 112 5.58 4.65 34.09
C GLU A 112 4.13 5.12 33.80
N ASP A 113 3.77 5.32 32.52
CA ASP A 113 2.43 5.77 32.14
C ASP A 113 1.44 4.62 32.11
N GLY A 114 0.50 4.61 33.07
CA GLY A 114 -0.52 3.58 33.18
C GLY A 114 -1.47 3.52 31.97
N ARG A 115 -1.77 4.64 31.30
CA ARG A 115 -2.63 4.69 30.12
C ARG A 115 -1.95 4.04 28.91
N LEU A 116 -0.66 4.32 28.72
CA LEU A 116 0.14 3.69 27.69
C LEU A 116 0.22 2.18 27.91
N ILE A 117 0.46 1.73 29.15
CA ILE A 117 0.54 0.31 29.53
C ILE A 117 -0.78 -0.40 29.26
N GLU A 118 -1.91 0.20 29.68
CA GLU A 118 -3.24 -0.36 29.44
C GLU A 118 -3.56 -0.44 27.95
N HIS A 119 -3.25 0.61 27.19
CA HIS A 119 -3.43 0.63 25.74
C HIS A 119 -2.59 -0.44 25.03
N LEU A 120 -1.34 -0.61 25.39
CA LEU A 120 -0.47 -1.66 24.82
C LEU A 120 -0.97 -3.07 25.20
N ALA A 121 -1.55 -3.26 26.37
CA ALA A 121 -2.16 -4.51 26.77
C ALA A 121 -3.41 -4.81 25.92
N GLN A 122 -4.26 -3.81 25.64
CA GLN A 122 -5.43 -3.92 24.75
C GLN A 122 -5.04 -4.25 23.31
N LEU A 123 -3.90 -3.76 22.83
CA LEU A 123 -3.31 -4.13 21.55
C LEU A 123 -2.74 -5.56 21.50
N GLY A 124 -2.76 -6.29 22.62
CA GLY A 124 -2.35 -7.70 22.70
C GLY A 124 -0.88 -7.92 23.02
N PHE A 125 -0.14 -6.91 23.42
CA PHE A 125 1.26 -7.09 23.84
C PHE A 125 1.33 -7.81 25.20
N LYS A 126 2.06 -8.94 25.25
CA LYS A 126 2.23 -9.75 26.47
C LYS A 126 3.09 -9.09 27.55
N LYS A 127 3.93 -8.12 27.17
CA LYS A 127 4.85 -7.39 28.08
C LYS A 127 4.79 -5.89 27.79
N PRO A 128 3.66 -5.23 28.09
CA PRO A 128 3.43 -3.83 27.70
C PRO A 128 4.45 -2.86 28.32
N VAL A 129 4.87 -3.09 29.54
CA VAL A 129 5.91 -2.27 30.22
C VAL A 129 7.25 -2.31 29.47
N ALA A 130 7.69 -3.50 29.04
CA ALA A 130 8.92 -3.63 28.28
C ALA A 130 8.81 -2.98 26.88
N VAL A 131 7.64 -3.08 26.26
CA VAL A 131 7.36 -2.43 24.96
C VAL A 131 7.41 -0.90 25.11
N ALA A 132 6.75 -0.34 26.15
CA ALA A 132 6.77 1.09 26.42
C ALA A 132 8.19 1.62 26.62
N GLY A 133 9.02 0.93 27.39
CA GLY A 133 10.43 1.29 27.58
C GLY A 133 11.24 1.25 26.27
N THR A 134 10.99 0.26 25.41
CA THR A 134 11.65 0.17 24.11
C THR A 134 11.23 1.33 23.18
N VAL A 135 9.93 1.64 23.14
CA VAL A 135 9.40 2.75 22.33
C VAL A 135 9.97 4.09 22.82
N GLN A 136 10.02 4.30 24.14
CA GLN A 136 10.63 5.49 24.72
C GLN A 136 12.10 5.64 24.29
N GLN A 137 12.90 4.56 24.37
CA GLN A 137 14.29 4.56 23.91
C GLN A 137 14.42 4.90 22.42
N TRP A 138 13.46 4.46 21.60
CA TRP A 138 13.45 4.81 20.18
C TRP A 138 13.14 6.28 19.92
N ILE A 139 12.23 6.87 20.70
CA ILE A 139 11.85 8.29 20.58
C ILE A 139 12.97 9.19 21.10
N GLU A 140 13.57 8.84 22.23
CA GLU A 140 14.71 9.57 22.83
C GLU A 140 16.03 9.34 22.09
N GLY A 141 16.17 8.17 21.44
CA GLY A 141 17.31 7.82 20.62
C GLY A 141 17.30 8.52 19.28
N ASP A 142 18.50 8.81 18.75
CA ASP A 142 18.71 9.53 17.48
C ASP A 142 18.42 8.64 16.25
N TYR A 143 17.28 7.93 16.24
CA TYR A 143 16.88 7.07 15.13
C TYR A 143 16.32 7.91 13.98
N ARG A 144 17.04 7.94 12.87
CA ARG A 144 16.70 8.71 11.66
C ARG A 144 15.26 8.47 11.14
N ALA A 145 14.74 7.27 11.33
CA ALA A 145 13.38 6.88 10.89
C ALA A 145 12.26 7.55 11.71
N LEU A 146 12.53 8.06 12.88
CA LEU A 146 11.55 8.70 13.77
C LEU A 146 11.70 10.23 13.83
N ARG A 147 12.67 10.80 13.11
CA ARG A 147 12.75 12.25 12.93
C ARG A 147 11.63 12.71 12.00
N VAL A 148 10.55 13.20 12.58
CA VAL A 148 9.58 14.01 11.84
C VAL A 148 10.26 15.36 11.62
N GLU A 149 10.80 15.58 10.41
CA GLU A 149 11.15 16.94 10.00
C GLU A 149 9.84 17.74 9.94
N ALA A 150 9.64 18.59 10.95
CA ALA A 150 8.63 19.62 10.88
C ALA A 150 9.00 20.54 9.71
N THR A 151 8.35 20.33 8.57
CA THR A 151 8.45 21.20 7.41
C THR A 151 7.88 22.56 7.83
N ARG A 152 8.76 23.56 7.91
CA ARG A 152 8.39 24.98 8.03
C ARG A 152 7.84 25.49 6.71
#